data_48b35fd230fa07867d19a5af386cbe0d
#
_entry.id   48b35fd230fa07867d19a5af386cbe0d
#
_cell.length_a   1.000
_cell.length_b   1.000
_cell.length_c   1.000
_cell.angle_alpha   90.00
_cell.angle_beta   90.00
_cell.angle_gamma   90.00
#
_symmetry.space_group_name_H-M   'P 1'
#
loop_
_entity.id
_entity.type
_entity.pdbx_description
1 polymer ?
#
loop_
_entity_poly.entity_id
_entity_poly.type
_entity_poly.pdbx_seq_one_letter_code
_entity_poly.pdbx_strand_id
1 'polypeptide(L)'
;MASTFTDIGTELMTTGENAGTWGTKTNTNIQILEEAVNGVVSVSVASADQTLSYTDGAVGDVARHAFIAFTGALAGNRTITVPANEKVWIFDNQTTEAYTLTVKVSGQTGVTWGASDKGTKILYANGTDVIDTNIGSSVGGLDLNGEEFILDLDGDTSITADTDDQIDIKIGGTDQIKLVDGAIVPVTDNDIDLGTASLEFKDAFFD
;
A
#
# COMPACT_ATOMS: atom_id res chain seq x y z
N MET A 1 29.76 12.21 27.79
CA MET A 1 28.60 12.63 26.98
C MET A 1 27.58 11.52 27.08
N ALA A 2 26.31 11.83 27.20
CA ALA A 2 25.27 10.80 27.20
C ALA A 2 25.11 10.21 25.80
N SER A 3 24.81 8.91 25.72
CA SER A 3 24.42 8.24 24.47
C SER A 3 23.27 8.97 23.80
N THR A 4 23.20 8.90 22.47
CA THR A 4 22.08 9.36 21.65
C THR A 4 21.39 8.15 21.02
N PHE A 5 20.23 8.38 20.39
CA PHE A 5 19.44 7.30 19.78
C PHE A 5 19.15 7.60 18.32
N THR A 6 18.98 6.54 17.54
CA THR A 6 18.50 6.61 16.16
C THR A 6 17.00 6.75 16.12
N ASP A 7 16.44 7.05 14.96
CA ASP A 7 14.99 7.19 14.74
C ASP A 7 14.15 5.94 15.07
N ILE A 8 14.76 4.77 15.11
CA ILE A 8 14.12 3.52 15.55
C ILE A 8 14.47 3.15 17.00
N GLY A 9 15.17 4.03 17.72
CA GLY A 9 15.48 3.86 19.13
C GLY A 9 16.71 2.99 19.45
N THR A 10 17.61 2.71 18.48
CA THR A 10 18.89 2.05 18.79
C THR A 10 19.83 3.04 19.46
N GLU A 11 20.54 2.61 20.49
CA GLU A 11 21.50 3.44 21.22
C GLU A 11 22.82 3.59 20.46
N LEU A 12 23.20 4.83 20.18
CA LEU A 12 24.52 5.19 19.66
C LEU A 12 25.46 5.42 20.87
N MET A 13 26.19 4.38 21.26
CA MET A 13 27.03 4.38 22.44
C MET A 13 28.22 5.31 22.28
N THR A 14 28.41 6.22 23.24
CA THR A 14 29.60 7.08 23.31
C THR A 14 30.80 6.28 23.82
N THR A 15 31.98 6.52 23.26
CA THR A 15 33.22 5.89 23.72
C THR A 15 33.45 6.12 25.20
N GLY A 16 33.70 5.04 25.95
CA GLY A 16 33.92 5.07 27.42
C GLY A 16 32.64 5.01 28.25
N GLU A 17 31.45 5.10 27.62
CA GLU A 17 30.18 4.88 28.26
C GLU A 17 29.83 3.39 28.29
N ASN A 18 28.85 3.01 29.09
CA ASN A 18 28.36 1.62 29.19
C ASN A 18 29.43 0.59 29.67
N ALA A 19 30.45 1.01 30.42
CA ALA A 19 31.42 0.09 31.02
C ALA A 19 30.70 -0.99 31.84
N GLY A 20 30.88 -2.27 31.48
CA GLY A 20 30.21 -3.41 32.10
C GLY A 20 28.79 -3.70 31.59
N THR A 21 28.18 -2.84 30.77
CA THR A 21 26.83 -3.01 30.24
C THR A 21 26.77 -2.99 28.70
N TRP A 22 27.87 -2.72 28.03
CA TRP A 22 27.95 -2.59 26.59
C TRP A 22 27.38 -3.83 25.83
N GLY A 23 27.63 -5.05 26.34
CA GLY A 23 27.12 -6.27 25.77
C GLY A 23 25.59 -6.34 25.81
N THR A 24 24.98 -5.93 26.92
CA THR A 24 23.54 -5.84 27.05
C THR A 24 22.98 -4.80 26.08
N LYS A 25 23.59 -3.63 25.99
CA LYS A 25 23.18 -2.56 25.08
C LYS A 25 23.30 -2.99 23.62
N THR A 26 24.38 -3.68 23.25
CA THR A 26 24.53 -4.24 21.88
C THR A 26 23.46 -5.26 21.58
N ASN A 27 23.15 -6.17 22.50
CA ASN A 27 22.09 -7.16 22.29
C ASN A 27 20.71 -6.50 22.15
N THR A 28 20.41 -5.49 22.97
CA THR A 28 19.17 -4.70 22.84
C THR A 28 19.09 -4.03 21.47
N ASN A 29 20.16 -3.41 20.99
CA ASN A 29 20.21 -2.80 19.66
C ASN A 29 19.95 -3.81 18.54
N ILE A 30 20.53 -5.02 18.64
CA ILE A 30 20.30 -6.11 17.68
C ILE A 30 18.82 -6.53 17.67
N GLN A 31 18.21 -6.68 18.86
CA GLN A 31 16.79 -7.01 18.98
C GLN A 31 15.89 -5.89 18.42
N ILE A 32 16.22 -4.63 18.64
CA ILE A 32 15.52 -3.48 18.03
C ILE A 32 15.58 -3.54 16.50
N LEU A 33 16.74 -3.86 15.94
CA LEU A 33 16.90 -4.02 14.50
C LEU A 33 16.10 -5.22 13.97
N GLU A 34 16.09 -6.32 14.71
CA GLU A 34 15.30 -7.50 14.36
C GLU A 34 13.79 -7.17 14.33
N GLU A 35 13.26 -6.48 15.34
CA GLU A 35 11.88 -6.00 15.35
C GLU A 35 11.57 -5.12 14.14
N ALA A 36 12.49 -4.22 13.78
CA ALA A 36 12.30 -3.29 12.66
C ALA A 36 12.32 -3.97 11.28
N VAL A 37 12.97 -5.13 11.15
CA VAL A 37 13.13 -5.85 9.87
C VAL A 37 12.17 -7.04 9.75
N ASN A 38 12.03 -7.85 10.81
CA ASN A 38 11.28 -9.10 10.81
C ASN A 38 10.09 -9.11 11.78
N GLY A 39 9.94 -8.07 12.60
CA GLY A 39 8.93 -8.07 13.66
C GLY A 39 7.51 -8.10 13.11
N VAL A 40 6.67 -8.97 13.69
CA VAL A 40 5.24 -9.09 13.40
C VAL A 40 4.46 -8.91 14.69
N VAL A 41 3.43 -8.06 14.67
CA VAL A 41 2.58 -7.81 15.84
C VAL A 41 1.13 -7.59 15.42
N SER A 42 0.19 -7.96 16.30
CA SER A 42 -1.23 -7.68 16.13
C SER A 42 -1.71 -6.65 17.16
N VAL A 43 -2.51 -5.70 16.70
CA VAL A 43 -3.07 -4.61 17.50
C VAL A 43 -4.59 -4.66 17.40
N SER A 44 -5.28 -4.80 18.52
CA SER A 44 -6.75 -4.69 18.54
C SER A 44 -7.16 -3.23 18.48
N VAL A 45 -8.03 -2.91 17.52
CA VAL A 45 -8.59 -1.56 17.29
C VAL A 45 -10.11 -1.55 17.44
N ALA A 46 -10.69 -2.60 18.00
CA ALA A 46 -12.14 -2.81 18.08
C ALA A 46 -12.87 -1.63 18.76
N SER A 47 -12.37 -1.17 19.92
CA SER A 47 -13.11 -0.26 20.80
C SER A 47 -12.55 1.15 20.87
N ALA A 48 -11.31 1.41 20.43
CA ALA A 48 -10.65 2.70 20.57
C ALA A 48 -9.61 2.94 19.47
N ASP A 49 -9.32 4.21 19.20
CA ASP A 49 -8.16 4.64 18.45
C ASP A 49 -6.87 4.19 19.14
N GLN A 50 -5.82 3.99 18.38
CA GLN A 50 -4.51 3.56 18.91
C GLN A 50 -3.44 4.59 18.59
N THR A 51 -2.52 4.77 19.53
CA THR A 51 -1.27 5.51 19.27
C THR A 51 -0.12 4.52 19.40
N LEU A 52 0.55 4.28 18.29
CA LEU A 52 1.74 3.44 18.25
C LEU A 52 2.96 4.28 18.59
N SER A 53 3.81 3.76 19.45
CA SER A 53 5.03 4.45 19.87
C SER A 53 6.16 3.44 20.05
N TYR A 54 7.35 3.94 20.22
CA TYR A 54 8.48 3.16 20.70
C TYR A 54 9.31 4.00 21.68
N THR A 55 10.05 3.31 22.53
CA THR A 55 10.91 3.88 23.57
C THR A 55 12.35 3.66 23.20
N ASP A 56 13.16 4.69 23.29
CA ASP A 56 14.59 4.62 23.02
C ASP A 56 15.27 3.58 23.91
N GLY A 57 16.07 2.69 23.31
CA GLY A 57 16.80 1.64 24.00
C GLY A 57 15.93 0.53 24.62
N ALA A 58 14.67 0.42 24.27
CA ALA A 58 13.77 -0.65 24.71
C ALA A 58 13.34 -1.52 23.53
N VAL A 59 12.98 -2.78 23.79
CA VAL A 59 12.43 -3.76 22.85
C VAL A 59 10.94 -3.99 23.08
N GLY A 60 10.24 -4.56 22.10
CA GLY A 60 8.84 -4.95 22.23
C GLY A 60 7.83 -3.86 21.92
N ASP A 61 8.25 -2.71 21.41
CA ASP A 61 7.37 -1.60 21.08
C ASP A 61 6.71 -1.77 19.70
N VAL A 62 5.40 -1.59 19.65
CA VAL A 62 4.57 -1.90 18.48
C VAL A 62 4.98 -1.13 17.22
N ALA A 63 5.23 0.18 17.32
CA ALA A 63 5.54 1.02 16.17
C ALA A 63 6.83 0.62 15.45
N ARG A 64 7.71 -0.15 16.10
CA ARG A 64 8.98 -0.59 15.53
C ARG A 64 8.84 -1.76 14.59
N HIS A 65 7.82 -2.61 14.80
CA HIS A 65 7.63 -3.83 13.99
C HIS A 65 7.45 -3.51 12.51
N ALA A 66 8.00 -4.39 11.66
CA ALA A 66 7.89 -4.24 10.20
C ALA A 66 6.47 -4.53 9.71
N PHE A 67 5.81 -5.53 10.31
CA PHE A 67 4.45 -5.94 9.98
C PHE A 67 3.53 -5.75 11.18
N ILE A 68 2.44 -5.00 10.97
CA ILE A 68 1.45 -4.71 12.02
C ILE A 68 0.06 -5.06 11.49
N ALA A 69 -0.60 -6.06 12.11
CA ALA A 69 -1.97 -6.42 11.81
C ALA A 69 -2.95 -5.70 12.74
N PHE A 70 -3.92 -5.00 12.18
CA PHE A 70 -5.03 -4.39 12.92
C PHE A 70 -6.21 -5.35 12.96
N THR A 71 -6.67 -5.68 14.15
CA THR A 71 -7.69 -6.72 14.36
C THR A 71 -8.88 -6.21 15.19
N GLY A 72 -9.98 -6.94 15.10
CA GLY A 72 -11.19 -6.76 15.92
C GLY A 72 -12.41 -6.26 15.13
N ALA A 73 -13.59 -6.47 15.73
CA ALA A 73 -14.85 -5.96 15.22
C ALA A 73 -14.96 -4.46 15.55
N LEU A 74 -14.93 -3.61 14.55
CA LEU A 74 -14.96 -2.16 14.76
C LEU A 74 -16.35 -1.70 15.23
N ALA A 75 -16.39 -0.88 16.28
CA ALA A 75 -17.62 -0.22 16.74
C ALA A 75 -17.80 1.20 16.17
N GLY A 76 -16.93 1.62 15.24
CA GLY A 76 -16.91 2.93 14.58
C GLY A 76 -15.62 3.12 13.79
N ASN A 77 -15.50 4.21 13.06
CA ASN A 77 -14.26 4.59 12.38
C ASN A 77 -13.11 4.69 13.39
N ARG A 78 -11.91 4.24 13.00
CA ARG A 78 -10.73 4.22 13.86
C ARG A 78 -9.55 4.95 13.24
N THR A 79 -8.77 5.56 14.12
CA THR A 79 -7.51 6.21 13.77
C THR A 79 -6.35 5.55 14.50
N ILE A 80 -5.30 5.27 13.75
CA ILE A 80 -4.00 4.80 14.26
C ILE A 80 -3.02 5.94 14.08
N THR A 81 -2.53 6.47 15.17
CA THR A 81 -1.47 7.48 15.14
C THR A 81 -0.12 6.79 15.23
N VAL A 82 0.79 7.10 14.29
CA VAL A 82 2.16 6.60 14.24
C VAL A 82 3.17 7.72 14.51
N PRO A 83 4.40 7.39 14.91
CA PRO A 83 5.48 8.39 15.05
C PRO A 83 5.78 9.09 13.72
N ALA A 84 6.22 10.35 13.79
CA ALA A 84 6.65 11.15 12.63
C ALA A 84 8.10 10.86 12.21
N ASN A 85 8.48 9.58 12.17
CA ASN A 85 9.82 9.14 11.79
C ASN A 85 9.78 8.53 10.38
N GLU A 86 10.86 8.67 9.64
CA GLU A 86 11.00 8.00 8.35
C GLU A 86 11.06 6.49 8.52
N LYS A 87 10.01 5.80 8.09
CA LYS A 87 9.91 4.35 8.22
C LYS A 87 8.90 3.77 7.22
N VAL A 88 9.21 2.58 6.72
CA VAL A 88 8.28 1.73 5.95
C VAL A 88 7.63 0.72 6.89
N TRP A 89 6.34 0.53 6.75
CA TRP A 89 5.56 -0.54 7.39
C TRP A 89 4.75 -1.33 6.37
N ILE A 90 4.52 -2.57 6.70
CA ILE A 90 3.47 -3.38 6.11
C ILE A 90 2.32 -3.42 7.13
N PHE A 91 1.23 -2.74 6.82
CA PHE A 91 0.03 -2.77 7.64
C PHE A 91 -1.02 -3.68 7.02
N ASP A 92 -1.67 -4.50 7.85
CA ASP A 92 -2.72 -5.40 7.41
C ASP A 92 -4.02 -5.13 8.18
N ASN A 93 -5.04 -4.66 7.46
CA ASN A 93 -6.34 -4.40 8.01
C ASN A 93 -7.20 -5.68 8.02
N GLN A 94 -7.12 -6.42 9.12
CA GLN A 94 -7.93 -7.62 9.40
C GLN A 94 -9.19 -7.31 10.24
N THR A 95 -9.57 -6.05 10.34
CA THR A 95 -10.77 -5.67 11.09
C THR A 95 -12.03 -6.16 10.38
N THR A 96 -13.07 -6.41 11.16
CA THR A 96 -14.41 -6.68 10.65
C THR A 96 -15.30 -5.44 10.78
N GLU A 97 -16.49 -5.49 10.25
CA GLU A 97 -17.47 -4.40 10.17
C GLU A 97 -17.09 -3.30 9.14
N ALA A 98 -18.11 -2.62 8.64
CA ALA A 98 -18.00 -1.64 7.57
C ALA A 98 -17.66 -0.24 8.10
N TYR A 99 -16.50 -0.12 8.75
CA TYR A 99 -15.94 1.17 9.22
C TYR A 99 -14.57 1.42 8.63
N THR A 100 -14.19 2.69 8.56
CA THR A 100 -12.88 3.11 8.05
C THR A 100 -11.78 2.93 9.10
N LEU A 101 -10.57 2.67 8.62
CA LEU A 101 -9.35 2.65 9.42
C LEU A 101 -8.33 3.62 8.80
N THR A 102 -7.92 4.63 9.55
CA THR A 102 -6.94 5.64 9.07
C THR A 102 -5.64 5.50 9.84
N VAL A 103 -4.52 5.39 9.12
CA VAL A 103 -3.16 5.47 9.69
C VAL A 103 -2.55 6.81 9.33
N LYS A 104 -2.08 7.57 10.32
CA LYS A 104 -1.53 8.91 10.09
C LYS A 104 -0.52 9.33 11.15
N VAL A 105 0.30 10.32 10.84
CA VAL A 105 1.01 11.11 11.84
C VAL A 105 0.03 12.08 12.51
N SER A 106 0.24 12.39 13.77
CA SER A 106 -0.62 13.32 14.53
C SER A 106 -0.79 14.65 13.80
N GLY A 107 -2.03 15.09 13.64
CA GLY A 107 -2.35 16.34 12.94
C GLY A 107 -2.36 16.27 11.42
N GLN A 108 -2.01 15.14 10.83
CA GLN A 108 -1.94 14.94 9.37
C GLN A 108 -3.14 14.15 8.82
N THR A 109 -3.21 14.03 7.49
CA THR A 109 -4.31 13.32 6.79
C THR A 109 -4.12 11.81 6.83
N GLY A 110 -2.93 11.33 6.48
CA GLY A 110 -2.58 9.91 6.40
C GLY A 110 -3.28 9.13 5.30
N VAL A 111 -3.31 7.81 5.48
CA VAL A 111 -3.89 6.84 4.55
C VAL A 111 -5.08 6.14 5.21
N THR A 112 -6.18 6.04 4.48
CA THR A 112 -7.43 5.44 4.98
C THR A 112 -7.80 4.20 4.17
N TRP A 113 -8.07 3.09 4.86
CA TRP A 113 -8.87 1.99 4.31
C TRP A 113 -10.33 2.40 4.37
N GLY A 114 -11.02 2.36 3.22
CA GLY A 114 -12.46 2.54 3.15
C GLY A 114 -13.22 1.47 3.96
N ALA A 115 -14.50 1.69 4.18
CA ALA A 115 -15.32 0.78 5.01
C ALA A 115 -15.31 -0.67 4.49
N SER A 116 -15.27 -0.86 3.19
CA SER A 116 -15.21 -2.17 2.52
C SER A 116 -13.78 -2.58 2.12
N ASP A 117 -12.80 -1.68 2.27
CA ASP A 117 -11.41 -1.92 1.95
C ASP A 117 -10.73 -2.63 3.13
N LYS A 118 -10.14 -3.78 2.88
CA LYS A 118 -9.45 -4.62 3.88
C LYS A 118 -8.14 -5.11 3.28
N GLY A 119 -7.32 -5.77 4.11
CA GLY A 119 -6.06 -6.36 3.66
C GLY A 119 -4.86 -5.45 3.79
N THR A 120 -3.81 -5.80 3.08
CA THR A 120 -2.46 -5.29 3.33
C THR A 120 -2.14 -4.08 2.47
N LYS A 121 -1.53 -3.06 3.07
CA LYS A 121 -0.89 -1.93 2.37
C LYS A 121 0.55 -1.78 2.82
N ILE A 122 1.43 -1.41 1.89
CA ILE A 122 2.79 -0.97 2.21
C ILE A 122 2.77 0.55 2.30
N LEU A 123 2.93 1.07 3.50
CA LEU A 123 2.91 2.50 3.76
C LEU A 123 4.29 2.97 4.22
N TYR A 124 4.62 4.23 3.97
CA TYR A 124 5.80 4.83 4.57
C TYR A 124 5.48 6.20 5.19
N ALA A 125 6.13 6.50 6.31
CA ALA A 125 6.16 7.85 6.84
C ALA A 125 7.40 8.57 6.32
N ASN A 126 7.21 9.80 5.83
CA ASN A 126 8.28 10.64 5.28
C ASN A 126 8.80 11.69 6.27
N GLY A 127 8.59 11.45 7.57
CA GLY A 127 8.90 12.40 8.64
C GLY A 127 7.80 13.44 8.89
N THR A 128 6.78 13.51 8.04
CA THR A 128 5.66 14.46 8.16
C THR A 128 4.31 13.75 8.18
N ASP A 129 4.04 12.91 7.21
CA ASP A 129 2.78 12.16 7.11
C ASP A 129 3.04 10.73 6.63
N VAL A 130 2.00 9.91 6.65
CA VAL A 130 1.96 8.55 6.11
C VAL A 130 1.46 8.60 4.68
N ILE A 131 2.17 7.92 3.79
CA ILE A 131 1.92 7.87 2.34
C ILE A 131 1.72 6.42 1.92
N ASP A 132 0.74 6.16 1.07
CA ASP A 132 0.55 4.86 0.42
C ASP A 132 1.53 4.72 -0.75
N THR A 133 2.25 3.62 -0.79
CA THR A 133 3.15 3.31 -1.91
C THR A 133 2.39 2.79 -3.13
N ASN A 134 1.10 2.52 -2.99
CA ASN A 134 0.25 1.84 -3.98
C ASN A 134 0.76 0.45 -4.40
N ILE A 135 1.67 -0.14 -3.61
CA ILE A 135 2.16 -1.50 -3.80
C ILE A 135 1.31 -2.45 -2.94
N GLY A 136 0.62 -3.38 -3.57
CA GLY A 136 -0.17 -4.40 -2.87
C GLY A 136 -1.54 -3.92 -2.35
N SER A 137 -2.00 -2.74 -2.71
CA SER A 137 -3.30 -2.20 -2.28
C SER A 137 -4.49 -2.75 -3.08
N SER A 138 -4.40 -3.96 -3.61
CA SER A 138 -5.55 -4.49 -4.34
C SER A 138 -6.40 -5.39 -3.47
N VAL A 139 -7.56 -4.92 -3.10
CA VAL A 139 -8.67 -5.75 -2.67
C VAL A 139 -9.40 -6.23 -3.91
N GLY A 140 -9.02 -7.41 -4.39
CA GLY A 140 -9.77 -8.12 -5.43
C GLY A 140 -9.45 -7.81 -6.88
N GLY A 141 -8.37 -7.07 -7.20
CA GLY A 141 -7.96 -6.81 -8.59
C GLY A 141 -6.79 -5.83 -8.70
N LEU A 142 -6.20 -5.74 -9.87
CA LEU A 142 -5.26 -4.67 -10.21
C LEU A 142 -6.10 -3.42 -10.55
N ASP A 143 -6.11 -2.43 -9.68
CA ASP A 143 -6.73 -1.13 -9.93
C ASP A 143 -5.66 -0.18 -10.48
N LEU A 144 -5.76 0.14 -11.75
CA LEU A 144 -4.87 1.06 -12.44
C LEU A 144 -5.27 2.52 -12.26
N ASN A 145 -6.41 2.79 -11.61
CA ASN A 145 -6.89 4.14 -11.30
C ASN A 145 -6.90 5.10 -12.50
N GLY A 146 -7.31 4.58 -13.67
CA GLY A 146 -7.34 5.35 -14.93
C GLY A 146 -6.02 5.38 -15.70
N GLU A 147 -4.95 4.78 -15.17
CA GLU A 147 -3.67 4.65 -15.88
C GLU A 147 -3.73 3.54 -16.93
N GLU A 148 -2.87 3.63 -17.94
CA GLU A 148 -2.78 2.64 -19.01
C GLU A 148 -2.17 1.31 -18.53
N PHE A 149 -2.74 0.19 -18.94
CA PHE A 149 -2.10 -1.11 -18.88
C PHE A 149 -1.27 -1.32 -20.15
N ILE A 150 0.00 -0.98 -20.10
CA ILE A 150 0.95 -1.07 -21.22
C ILE A 150 1.30 -2.53 -21.48
N LEU A 151 1.21 -2.97 -22.73
CA LEU A 151 1.38 -4.35 -23.16
C LEU A 151 2.69 -4.61 -23.92
N ASP A 152 3.40 -3.57 -24.33
CA ASP A 152 4.65 -3.66 -25.09
C ASP A 152 5.76 -2.73 -24.55
N LEU A 153 6.95 -2.83 -25.12
CA LEU A 153 8.15 -2.17 -24.61
C LEU A 153 8.19 -0.67 -24.94
N ASP A 154 7.64 -0.25 -26.06
CA ASP A 154 7.66 1.15 -26.52
C ASP A 154 6.42 1.94 -26.04
N GLY A 155 5.47 1.26 -25.39
CA GLY A 155 4.33 1.89 -24.71
C GLY A 155 3.23 2.35 -25.65
N ASP A 156 3.23 1.89 -26.90
CA ASP A 156 2.23 2.29 -27.88
C ASP A 156 1.07 1.32 -28.05
N THR A 157 1.11 0.17 -27.32
CA THR A 157 0.01 -0.80 -27.25
C THR A 157 -0.46 -0.95 -25.80
N SER A 158 -1.72 -0.60 -25.54
CA SER A 158 -2.26 -0.56 -24.19
C SER A 158 -3.77 -0.80 -24.11
N ILE A 159 -4.24 -1.03 -22.89
CA ILE A 159 -5.66 -0.99 -22.53
C ILE A 159 -5.85 0.09 -21.47
N THR A 160 -6.82 0.96 -21.63
CA THR A 160 -7.12 2.03 -20.68
C THR A 160 -8.62 2.17 -20.43
N ALA A 161 -8.99 2.80 -19.30
CA ALA A 161 -10.35 3.17 -18.95
C ALA A 161 -10.35 4.59 -18.37
N ASP A 162 -9.76 5.53 -19.09
CA ASP A 162 -9.64 6.93 -18.70
C ASP A 162 -10.95 7.73 -18.92
N THR A 163 -11.86 7.16 -19.71
CA THR A 163 -13.23 7.65 -19.88
C THR A 163 -14.20 6.79 -19.07
N ASP A 164 -15.07 7.43 -18.30
CA ASP A 164 -16.06 6.74 -17.47
C ASP A 164 -16.95 5.81 -18.31
N ASP A 165 -17.14 4.57 -17.82
CA ASP A 165 -17.91 3.51 -18.48
C ASP A 165 -17.40 3.09 -19.89
N GLN A 166 -16.11 3.32 -20.20
CA GLN A 166 -15.47 2.96 -21.46
C GLN A 166 -14.14 2.24 -21.24
N ILE A 167 -13.84 1.25 -22.07
CA ILE A 167 -12.52 0.65 -22.19
C ILE A 167 -11.99 0.90 -23.59
N ASP A 168 -10.80 1.46 -23.70
CA ASP A 168 -10.12 1.72 -24.96
C ASP A 168 -8.98 0.73 -25.19
N ILE A 169 -8.84 0.25 -26.43
CA ILE A 169 -7.75 -0.61 -26.88
C ILE A 169 -6.91 0.17 -27.88
N LYS A 170 -5.69 0.50 -27.47
CA LYS A 170 -4.69 1.22 -28.26
C LYS A 170 -3.73 0.25 -28.93
N ILE A 171 -3.43 0.45 -30.19
CA ILE A 171 -2.41 -0.30 -30.95
C ILE A 171 -1.65 0.69 -31.83
N GLY A 172 -0.31 0.70 -31.72
CA GLY A 172 0.53 1.59 -32.51
C GLY A 172 0.28 3.06 -32.20
N GLY A 173 0.05 3.40 -30.93
CA GLY A 173 -0.12 4.76 -30.45
C GLY A 173 -1.50 5.39 -30.71
N THR A 174 -2.45 4.63 -31.26
CA THR A 174 -3.80 5.12 -31.57
C THR A 174 -4.86 4.14 -31.08
N ASP A 175 -5.93 4.66 -30.44
CA ASP A 175 -7.05 3.87 -30.03
C ASP A 175 -7.77 3.31 -31.25
N GLN A 176 -7.95 2.00 -31.28
CA GLN A 176 -8.55 1.28 -32.41
C GLN A 176 -9.99 0.89 -32.12
N ILE A 177 -10.23 0.31 -30.95
CA ILE A 177 -11.52 -0.22 -30.54
C ILE A 177 -11.84 0.32 -29.16
N LYS A 178 -13.10 0.68 -28.95
CA LYS A 178 -13.64 0.96 -27.63
C LYS A 178 -14.81 0.02 -27.31
N LEU A 179 -14.87 -0.39 -26.03
CA LEU A 179 -16.00 -1.11 -25.48
C LEU A 179 -16.79 -0.15 -24.60
N VAL A 180 -18.08 -0.03 -24.89
CA VAL A 180 -19.05 0.76 -24.11
C VAL A 180 -20.22 -0.13 -23.76
N ASP A 181 -21.14 0.34 -22.89
CA ASP A 181 -22.32 -0.44 -22.53
C ASP A 181 -23.10 -0.88 -23.80
N GLY A 182 -23.22 -2.19 -23.95
CA GLY A 182 -23.96 -2.83 -25.07
C GLY A 182 -23.26 -2.81 -26.44
N ALA A 183 -22.00 -2.29 -26.57
CA ALA A 183 -21.37 -2.23 -27.89
C ALA A 183 -19.83 -2.38 -27.86
N ILE A 184 -19.32 -2.99 -28.95
CA ILE A 184 -17.90 -2.91 -29.34
C ILE A 184 -17.86 -1.99 -30.58
N VAL A 185 -17.13 -0.89 -30.48
CA VAL A 185 -17.17 0.18 -31.47
C VAL A 185 -15.77 0.50 -32.00
N PRO A 186 -15.54 0.56 -33.32
CA PRO A 186 -14.29 1.14 -33.84
C PRO A 186 -14.22 2.63 -33.47
N VAL A 187 -13.03 3.13 -33.21
CA VAL A 187 -12.84 4.57 -32.88
C VAL A 187 -13.00 5.42 -34.13
N THR A 188 -12.58 4.90 -35.29
CA THR A 188 -12.76 5.56 -36.58
C THR A 188 -13.78 4.80 -37.43
N ASP A 189 -14.70 5.53 -38.08
CA ASP A 189 -15.69 4.93 -38.94
C ASP A 189 -15.05 4.19 -40.12
N ASN A 190 -15.51 2.94 -40.38
CA ASN A 190 -15.07 2.08 -41.49
C ASN A 190 -13.56 1.78 -41.50
N ASP A 191 -12.92 1.64 -40.33
CA ASP A 191 -11.48 1.44 -40.16
C ASP A 191 -11.10 0.01 -39.73
N ILE A 192 -11.98 -0.70 -39.01
CA ILE A 192 -11.69 -2.00 -38.43
C ILE A 192 -12.44 -3.13 -39.12
N ASP A 193 -11.69 -4.08 -39.66
CA ASP A 193 -12.23 -5.31 -40.25
C ASP A 193 -12.31 -6.44 -39.19
N LEU A 194 -13.32 -7.31 -39.31
CA LEU A 194 -13.37 -8.59 -38.61
C LEU A 194 -12.69 -9.67 -39.44
N GLY A 195 -11.44 -9.96 -39.14
CA GLY A 195 -10.61 -10.89 -39.87
C GLY A 195 -9.79 -10.20 -40.97
N THR A 196 -9.13 -11.00 -41.79
CA THR A 196 -8.35 -10.56 -42.95
C THR A 196 -8.62 -11.47 -44.14
N ALA A 197 -8.18 -11.12 -45.35
CA ALA A 197 -8.34 -11.95 -46.54
C ALA A 197 -7.72 -13.38 -46.43
N SER A 198 -6.85 -13.62 -45.44
CA SER A 198 -6.18 -14.90 -45.20
C SER A 198 -6.47 -15.53 -43.85
N LEU A 199 -7.09 -14.79 -42.92
CA LEU A 199 -7.46 -15.25 -41.58
C LEU A 199 -8.90 -14.83 -41.30
N GLU A 200 -9.85 -15.69 -41.62
CA GLU A 200 -11.28 -15.45 -41.51
C GLU A 200 -11.82 -16.01 -40.18
N PHE A 201 -12.85 -15.37 -39.63
CA PHE A 201 -13.66 -15.98 -38.57
C PHE A 201 -14.45 -17.16 -39.15
N LYS A 202 -14.51 -18.26 -38.40
CA LYS A 202 -15.24 -19.45 -38.85
C LYS A 202 -16.73 -19.18 -38.98
N ASP A 203 -17.35 -18.60 -37.98
CA ASP A 203 -18.78 -18.34 -37.89
C ASP A 203 -19.02 -16.99 -37.17
N ALA A 204 -20.06 -16.29 -37.59
CA ALA A 204 -20.62 -15.13 -36.89
C ALA A 204 -22.13 -15.35 -36.73
N PHE A 205 -22.65 -15.13 -35.52
CA PHE A 205 -24.07 -15.31 -35.20
C PHE A 205 -24.65 -13.95 -34.85
N PHE A 206 -25.59 -13.50 -35.67
CA PHE A 206 -26.36 -12.27 -35.45
C PHE A 206 -27.82 -12.63 -35.39
N ASP A 207 -28.58 -12.11 -34.45
CA ASP A 207 -30.04 -12.27 -34.32
C ASP A 207 -30.77 -11.28 -35.22
#